data_8e7160bde8e7cdf327bf792dae5f4ad2
#
_entry.id   8e7160bde8e7cdf327bf792dae5f4ad2
#
_cell.length_a   1.000
_cell.length_b   1.000
_cell.length_c   1.000
_cell.angle_alpha   90.00
_cell.angle_beta   90.00
_cell.angle_gamma   90.00
#
_symmetry.space_group_name_H-M   'P 1'
#
loop_
_entity.id
_entity.type
_entity.pdbx_description
1 polymer ?
#
loop_
_entity_poly.entity_id
_entity_poly.type
_entity_poly.pdbx_seq_one_letter_code
_entity_poly.pdbx_strand_id
1 'polypeptide(L)'
;NMICERLMNEMYVLDSDENVILSDPRLNFYFDNKRVGAPTQVTYQELVPYVDIVAHYNRGLIQNRDHFSIMCFSEIWFIWAEAAHRKWISGTAKSYYDRAVAESVYEWNPDASESIVSSFLSNPLVSLDGLRDDAALERIMTQKWISTVLVGIEAWCDYRRTGYPEMPVKSL
;
A
#
# COMPACT_ATOMS: atom_id res chain seq x y z
N ASN A 1 -2.84 7.20 16.58
CA ASN A 1 -2.06 6.51 15.52
C ASN A 1 -2.83 5.33 14.93
N MET A 2 -4.11 5.53 14.66
CA MET A 2 -4.99 4.54 14.02
C MET A 2 -4.78 4.51 12.51
N ILE A 3 -4.97 3.34 11.92
CA ILE A 3 -4.84 3.11 10.48
C ILE A 3 -6.20 3.30 9.84
N CYS A 4 -6.25 4.02 8.72
CA CYS A 4 -7.51 4.22 8.01
C CYS A 4 -7.99 2.92 7.32
N GLU A 5 -9.31 2.78 7.24
CA GLU A 5 -9.97 1.64 6.63
C GLU A 5 -9.50 1.40 5.18
N ARG A 6 -9.35 2.46 4.38
CA ARG A 6 -8.88 2.35 3.00
C ARG A 6 -7.52 1.64 2.90
N LEU A 7 -6.55 2.00 3.75
CA LEU A 7 -5.24 1.35 3.72
C LEU A 7 -5.32 -0.11 4.17
N MET A 8 -6.10 -0.39 5.21
CA MET A 8 -6.27 -1.76 5.68
C MET A 8 -6.89 -2.65 4.62
N ASN A 9 -7.92 -2.17 3.92
CA ASN A 9 -8.62 -2.92 2.87
C ASN A 9 -7.76 -3.19 1.63
N GLU A 10 -6.71 -2.40 1.39
CA GLU A 10 -5.73 -2.69 0.32
C GLU A 10 -4.69 -3.74 0.73
N MET A 11 -4.47 -3.94 2.02
CA MET A 11 -3.42 -4.82 2.53
C MET A 11 -3.94 -6.13 3.11
N TYR A 12 -5.23 -6.19 3.48
CA TYR A 12 -5.84 -7.37 4.06
C TYR A 12 -7.28 -7.52 3.57
N VAL A 13 -7.55 -8.56 2.81
CA VAL A 13 -8.84 -8.77 2.15
C VAL A 13 -9.36 -10.16 2.49
N LEU A 14 -10.63 -10.23 2.85
CA LEU A 14 -11.38 -11.46 3.08
C LEU A 14 -12.41 -11.67 1.96
N ASP A 15 -12.76 -12.91 1.68
CA ASP A 15 -13.93 -13.25 0.87
C ASP A 15 -15.24 -13.21 1.69
N SER A 16 -16.36 -13.56 1.05
CA SER A 16 -17.67 -13.60 1.70
C SER A 16 -17.79 -14.65 2.83
N ASP A 17 -16.90 -15.64 2.84
CA ASP A 17 -16.86 -16.72 3.82
C ASP A 17 -15.77 -16.47 4.89
N GLU A 18 -15.26 -15.24 4.96
CA GLU A 18 -14.20 -14.80 5.88
C GLU A 18 -12.83 -15.48 5.67
N ASN A 19 -12.58 -16.09 4.51
CA ASN A 19 -11.26 -16.62 4.18
C ASN A 19 -10.35 -15.49 3.69
N VAL A 20 -9.08 -15.55 4.10
CA VAL A 20 -8.08 -14.58 3.67
C VAL A 20 -7.71 -14.81 2.19
N ILE A 21 -8.06 -13.87 1.33
CA ILE A 21 -7.69 -13.87 -0.10
C ILE A 21 -6.49 -12.98 -0.41
N LEU A 22 -6.19 -12.03 0.47
CA LEU A 22 -4.97 -11.23 0.43
C LEU A 22 -4.49 -10.93 1.85
N SER A 23 -3.21 -11.16 2.10
CA SER A 23 -2.49 -10.64 3.25
C SER A 23 -1.15 -10.12 2.78
N ASP A 24 -0.98 -8.81 2.81
CA ASP A 24 0.25 -8.14 2.37
C ASP A 24 1.43 -8.55 3.27
N PRO A 25 2.56 -8.99 2.72
CA PRO A 25 3.73 -9.38 3.51
C PRO A 25 4.31 -8.27 4.40
N ARG A 26 4.01 -7.00 4.13
CA ARG A 26 4.44 -5.82 4.90
C ARG A 26 3.54 -5.53 6.10
N LEU A 27 2.33 -6.13 6.15
CA LEU A 27 1.26 -5.78 7.07
C LEU A 27 1.68 -5.81 8.55
N ASN A 28 2.35 -6.90 8.97
CA ASN A 28 2.79 -7.08 10.36
C ASN A 28 3.98 -6.18 10.76
N PHE A 29 4.67 -5.61 9.78
CA PHE A 29 5.74 -4.65 10.01
C PHE A 29 5.18 -3.24 10.19
N TYR A 30 4.16 -2.88 9.42
CA TYR A 30 3.51 -1.58 9.51
C TYR A 30 2.63 -1.44 10.75
N PHE A 31 1.87 -2.49 11.09
CA PHE A 31 0.77 -2.42 12.05
C PHE A 31 0.87 -3.51 13.11
N ASP A 32 0.08 -3.31 14.18
CA ASP A 32 -0.17 -4.35 15.16
C ASP A 32 -0.97 -5.54 14.55
N ASN A 33 -1.34 -6.49 15.38
CA ASN A 33 -2.04 -7.71 14.92
C ASN A 33 -3.54 -7.53 14.62
N LYS A 34 -4.06 -6.31 14.74
CA LYS A 34 -5.46 -6.02 14.40
C LYS A 34 -5.61 -5.84 12.89
N ARG A 35 -6.81 -6.14 12.38
CA ARG A 35 -7.11 -6.14 10.94
C ARG A 35 -8.31 -5.27 10.58
N VAL A 36 -8.73 -4.41 11.48
CA VAL A 36 -9.82 -3.45 11.27
C VAL A 36 -9.23 -2.07 11.06
N GLY A 37 -9.59 -1.41 9.99
CA GLY A 37 -9.24 -0.02 9.74
C GLY A 37 -10.21 0.94 10.42
N ALA A 38 -9.71 2.11 10.80
CA ALA A 38 -10.54 3.17 11.34
C ALA A 38 -11.37 3.83 10.23
N PRO A 39 -12.68 4.09 10.45
CA PRO A 39 -13.49 4.81 9.49
C PRO A 39 -12.89 6.19 9.24
N THR A 40 -12.99 6.63 7.99
CA THR A 40 -12.51 7.96 7.56
C THR A 40 -13.67 8.96 7.50
N GLN A 41 -13.34 10.25 7.51
CA GLN A 41 -14.31 11.35 7.40
C GLN A 41 -15.36 11.36 8.52
N VAL A 42 -14.97 10.91 9.71
CA VAL A 42 -15.77 10.92 10.93
C VAL A 42 -15.20 11.93 11.92
N THR A 43 -16.05 12.40 12.83
CA THR A 43 -15.61 13.25 13.94
C THR A 43 -14.81 12.43 14.96
N TYR A 44 -14.09 13.12 15.83
CA TYR A 44 -13.38 12.46 16.94
C TYR A 44 -14.33 11.64 17.83
N GLN A 45 -15.53 12.14 18.09
CA GLN A 45 -16.52 11.44 18.93
C GLN A 45 -17.00 10.14 18.28
N GLU A 46 -17.20 10.15 16.96
CA GLU A 46 -17.56 8.94 16.20
C GLU A 46 -16.41 7.94 16.14
N LEU A 47 -15.18 8.39 16.29
CA LEU A 47 -13.98 7.54 16.25
C LEU A 47 -13.71 6.82 17.59
N VAL A 48 -14.12 7.40 18.71
CA VAL A 48 -13.85 6.85 20.06
C VAL A 48 -14.21 5.37 20.21
N PRO A 49 -15.37 4.86 19.73
CA PRO A 49 -15.72 3.45 19.87
C PRO A 49 -14.76 2.48 19.15
N TYR A 50 -13.99 2.98 18.20
CA TYR A 50 -13.09 2.15 17.37
C TYR A 50 -11.67 2.03 17.95
N VAL A 51 -11.29 2.85 18.92
CA VAL A 51 -9.90 2.95 19.41
C VAL A 51 -9.31 1.60 19.83
N ASP A 52 -10.13 0.74 20.46
CA ASP A 52 -9.66 -0.56 20.96
C ASP A 52 -9.72 -1.69 19.93
N ILE A 53 -10.41 -1.51 18.81
CA ILE A 53 -10.62 -2.56 17.80
C ILE A 53 -9.82 -2.35 16.51
N VAL A 54 -9.49 -1.10 16.18
CA VAL A 54 -8.75 -0.78 14.96
C VAL A 54 -7.25 -1.05 15.09
N ALA A 55 -6.62 -1.26 13.94
CA ALA A 55 -5.18 -1.40 13.84
C ALA A 55 -4.45 -0.08 14.13
N HIS A 56 -3.30 -0.18 14.76
CA HIS A 56 -2.41 0.94 15.03
C HIS A 56 -1.04 0.69 14.39
N TYR A 57 -0.32 1.76 14.12
CA TYR A 57 1.08 1.64 13.71
C TYR A 57 1.89 0.86 14.72
N ASN A 58 2.75 -0.03 14.21
CA ASN A 58 3.68 -0.76 15.06
C ASN A 58 4.57 0.25 15.81
N ARG A 59 4.62 0.10 17.13
CA ARG A 59 5.39 1.02 17.99
C ARG A 59 6.88 1.02 17.65
N GLY A 60 7.42 -0.09 17.15
CA GLY A 60 8.81 -0.19 16.70
C GLY A 60 9.14 0.79 15.58
N LEU A 61 8.21 1.02 14.64
CA LEU A 61 8.39 1.99 13.54
C LEU A 61 8.51 3.44 14.03
N ILE A 62 7.78 3.77 15.11
CA ILE A 62 7.73 5.15 15.63
C ILE A 62 8.91 5.41 16.56
N GLN A 63 9.46 4.36 17.18
CA GLN A 63 10.56 4.46 18.15
C GLN A 63 11.95 4.42 17.48
N ASN A 64 12.05 3.80 16.33
CA ASN A 64 13.31 3.70 15.59
C ASN A 64 13.58 5.02 14.86
N ARG A 65 14.26 5.96 15.54
CA ARG A 65 14.54 7.30 15.05
C ARG A 65 15.81 7.41 14.22
N ASP A 66 16.47 6.28 13.98
CA ASP A 66 17.82 6.28 13.42
C ASP A 66 17.85 6.50 11.91
N HIS A 67 16.71 6.25 11.21
CA HIS A 67 16.62 6.40 9.77
C HIS A 67 15.34 7.13 9.36
N PHE A 68 15.51 8.30 8.75
CA PHE A 68 14.47 8.98 8.01
C PHE A 68 14.70 8.74 6.52
N SER A 69 13.82 7.97 5.89
CA SER A 69 13.90 7.75 4.45
C SER A 69 13.40 8.99 3.71
N ILE A 70 14.27 9.59 2.90
CA ILE A 70 13.89 10.69 2.01
C ILE A 70 13.30 10.13 0.72
N MET A 71 13.87 9.01 0.23
CA MET A 71 13.42 8.29 -0.95
C MET A 71 13.79 6.83 -0.79
N CYS A 72 12.79 5.94 -0.97
CA CYS A 72 13.00 4.51 -0.91
C CYS A 72 13.44 3.95 -2.26
N PHE A 73 14.18 2.85 -2.27
CA PHE A 73 14.58 2.21 -3.51
C PHE A 73 13.37 1.69 -4.30
N SER A 74 12.37 1.17 -3.61
CA SER A 74 11.09 0.76 -4.19
C SER A 74 10.37 1.91 -4.90
N GLU A 75 10.46 3.13 -4.35
CA GLU A 75 9.82 4.31 -4.95
C GLU A 75 10.38 4.65 -6.33
N ILE A 76 11.70 4.51 -6.54
CA ILE A 76 12.32 4.71 -7.85
C ILE A 76 11.73 3.76 -8.89
N TRP A 77 11.52 2.49 -8.53
CA TRP A 77 10.93 1.51 -9.42
C TRP A 77 9.46 1.79 -9.72
N PHE A 78 8.70 2.31 -8.75
CA PHE A 78 7.32 2.75 -9.00
C PHE A 78 7.27 3.94 -9.97
N ILE A 79 8.21 4.90 -9.86
CA ILE A 79 8.33 6.01 -10.81
C ILE A 79 8.61 5.47 -12.21
N TRP A 80 9.48 4.50 -12.35
CA TRP A 80 9.76 3.86 -13.65
C TRP A 80 8.57 3.05 -14.16
N ALA A 81 7.83 2.37 -13.29
CA ALA A 81 6.60 1.68 -13.67
C ALA A 81 5.56 2.65 -14.26
N GLU A 82 5.34 3.79 -13.61
CA GLU A 82 4.47 4.84 -14.14
C GLU A 82 5.02 5.42 -15.46
N ALA A 83 6.30 5.73 -15.53
CA ALA A 83 6.90 6.27 -16.74
C ALA A 83 6.78 5.32 -17.93
N ALA A 84 6.96 4.01 -17.72
CA ALA A 84 6.76 3.00 -18.75
C ALA A 84 5.28 2.83 -19.12
N HIS A 85 4.37 2.91 -18.14
CA HIS A 85 2.93 2.90 -18.38
C HIS A 85 2.53 4.08 -19.29
N ARG A 86 3.06 5.28 -19.02
CA ARG A 86 2.85 6.48 -19.82
C ARG A 86 3.64 6.50 -21.13
N LYS A 87 4.42 5.44 -21.43
CA LYS A 87 5.27 5.33 -22.63
C LYS A 87 6.36 6.41 -22.74
N TRP A 88 6.80 6.94 -21.61
CA TRP A 88 7.90 7.93 -21.57
C TRP A 88 9.28 7.25 -21.63
N ILE A 89 9.35 5.99 -21.21
CA ILE A 89 10.56 5.17 -21.26
C ILE A 89 10.27 3.82 -21.90
N SER A 90 11.33 3.13 -22.37
CA SER A 90 11.25 1.76 -22.86
C SER A 90 11.08 0.76 -21.72
N GLY A 91 10.61 -0.46 -22.04
CA GLY A 91 10.32 -1.51 -21.07
C GLY A 91 8.82 -1.63 -20.81
N THR A 92 8.45 -2.58 -19.96
CA THR A 92 7.06 -2.80 -19.61
C THR A 92 6.76 -2.25 -18.22
N ALA A 93 5.61 -1.61 -18.05
CA ALA A 93 5.17 -1.16 -16.74
C ALA A 93 5.18 -2.30 -15.72
N LYS A 94 4.77 -3.51 -16.15
CA LYS A 94 4.76 -4.69 -15.29
C LYS A 94 6.14 -5.04 -14.74
N SER A 95 7.18 -5.06 -15.55
CA SER A 95 8.52 -5.45 -15.09
C SER A 95 9.07 -4.50 -14.02
N TYR A 96 8.84 -3.20 -14.20
CA TYR A 96 9.22 -2.20 -13.20
C TYR A 96 8.35 -2.25 -11.95
N TYR A 97 7.05 -2.47 -12.12
CA TYR A 97 6.11 -2.61 -11.03
C TYR A 97 6.39 -3.85 -10.17
N ASP A 98 6.58 -5.02 -10.78
CA ASP A 98 6.89 -6.25 -10.04
C ASP A 98 8.18 -6.07 -9.23
N ARG A 99 9.18 -5.38 -9.79
CA ARG A 99 10.40 -5.04 -9.07
C ARG A 99 10.12 -4.06 -7.93
N ALA A 100 9.31 -3.03 -8.15
CA ALA A 100 8.97 -2.04 -7.13
C ALA A 100 8.27 -2.70 -5.92
N VAL A 101 7.29 -3.57 -6.17
CA VAL A 101 6.57 -4.28 -5.12
C VAL A 101 7.51 -5.23 -4.37
N ALA A 102 8.35 -5.98 -5.09
CA ALA A 102 9.33 -6.87 -4.46
C ALA A 102 10.30 -6.11 -3.54
N GLU A 103 10.89 -5.02 -4.03
CA GLU A 103 11.79 -4.18 -3.23
C GLU A 103 11.09 -3.59 -2.00
N SER A 104 9.84 -3.14 -2.15
CA SER A 104 9.05 -2.65 -1.02
C SER A 104 8.77 -3.73 0.02
N VAL A 105 8.55 -4.99 -0.41
CA VAL A 105 8.40 -6.10 0.54
C VAL A 105 9.71 -6.36 1.27
N TYR A 106 10.85 -6.44 0.57
CA TYR A 106 12.15 -6.70 1.18
C TYR A 106 12.63 -5.57 2.08
N GLU A 107 12.27 -4.33 1.79
CA GLU A 107 12.58 -3.18 2.64
C GLU A 107 11.99 -3.32 4.05
N TRP A 108 10.77 -3.84 4.15
CA TRP A 108 10.05 -3.99 5.41
C TRP A 108 10.14 -5.40 6.00
N ASN A 109 10.29 -6.41 5.16
CA ASN A 109 10.43 -7.81 5.52
C ASN A 109 11.66 -8.40 4.81
N PRO A 110 12.88 -8.10 5.29
CA PRO A 110 14.11 -8.56 4.63
C PRO A 110 14.26 -10.09 4.62
N ASP A 111 13.55 -10.79 5.50
CA ASP A 111 13.55 -12.26 5.58
C ASP A 111 12.44 -12.90 4.70
N ALA A 112 11.69 -12.12 3.94
CA ALA A 112 10.69 -12.65 3.03
C ALA A 112 11.35 -13.57 1.99
N SER A 113 10.86 -14.80 1.86
CA SER A 113 11.32 -15.70 0.81
C SER A 113 10.83 -15.26 -0.57
N GLU A 114 11.59 -15.63 -1.62
CA GLU A 114 11.15 -15.37 -3.00
C GLU A 114 9.77 -15.98 -3.30
N SER A 115 9.41 -17.09 -2.67
CA SER A 115 8.10 -17.72 -2.83
C SER A 115 6.98 -16.86 -2.25
N ILE A 116 7.20 -16.17 -1.14
CA ILE A 116 6.23 -15.23 -0.56
C ILE A 116 6.02 -14.06 -1.52
N VAL A 117 7.10 -13.47 -2.00
CA VAL A 117 7.04 -12.31 -2.90
C VAL A 117 6.38 -12.69 -4.23
N SER A 118 6.75 -13.82 -4.84
CA SER A 118 6.16 -14.25 -6.11
C SER A 118 4.68 -14.64 -5.97
N SER A 119 4.30 -15.26 -4.86
CA SER A 119 2.89 -15.56 -4.56
C SER A 119 2.09 -14.26 -4.39
N PHE A 120 2.64 -13.28 -3.69
CA PHE A 120 2.01 -11.97 -3.52
C PHE A 120 1.83 -11.24 -4.86
N LEU A 121 2.87 -11.19 -5.70
CA LEU A 121 2.82 -10.59 -7.03
C LEU A 121 1.84 -11.28 -7.99
N SER A 122 1.61 -12.59 -7.80
CA SER A 122 0.66 -13.37 -8.60
C SER A 122 -0.78 -13.23 -8.15
N ASN A 123 -1.04 -12.63 -6.99
CA ASN A 123 -2.40 -12.41 -6.50
C ASN A 123 -3.14 -11.42 -7.42
N PRO A 124 -4.37 -11.75 -7.90
CA PRO A 124 -5.14 -10.86 -8.80
C PRO A 124 -5.40 -9.46 -8.23
N LEU A 125 -5.41 -9.30 -6.91
CA LEU A 125 -5.56 -8.01 -6.24
C LEU A 125 -4.27 -7.17 -6.23
N VAL A 126 -3.13 -7.77 -6.61
CA VAL A 126 -1.81 -7.12 -6.65
C VAL A 126 -1.29 -7.05 -8.08
N SER A 127 -1.42 -8.11 -8.85
CA SER A 127 -0.87 -8.21 -10.21
C SER A 127 -1.35 -7.10 -11.13
N LEU A 128 -0.48 -6.70 -12.08
CA LEU A 128 -0.85 -5.85 -13.22
C LEU A 128 -1.38 -6.67 -14.41
N ASP A 129 -1.41 -8.01 -14.33
CA ASP A 129 -1.83 -8.85 -15.44
C ASP A 129 -3.28 -8.57 -15.82
N GLY A 130 -3.51 -8.35 -17.11
CA GLY A 130 -4.82 -8.02 -17.65
C GLY A 130 -5.32 -6.60 -17.42
N LEU A 131 -4.64 -5.81 -16.57
CA LEU A 131 -5.01 -4.41 -16.34
C LEU A 131 -4.44 -3.51 -17.44
N ARG A 132 -5.19 -2.47 -17.78
CA ARG A 132 -4.82 -1.47 -18.80
C ARG A 132 -5.23 -0.08 -18.34
N ASP A 133 -4.64 0.93 -18.98
CA ASP A 133 -4.98 2.33 -18.83
C ASP A 133 -5.11 2.77 -17.36
N ASP A 134 -6.21 3.35 -16.99
CA ASP A 134 -6.43 3.89 -15.64
C ASP A 134 -6.39 2.81 -14.56
N ALA A 135 -6.90 1.61 -14.81
CA ALA A 135 -6.85 0.52 -13.83
C ALA A 135 -5.41 0.06 -13.52
N ALA A 136 -4.54 0.05 -14.54
CA ALA A 136 -3.12 -0.24 -14.33
C ALA A 136 -2.42 0.89 -13.56
N LEU A 137 -2.72 2.14 -13.91
CA LEU A 137 -2.17 3.31 -13.20
C LEU A 137 -2.62 3.33 -11.74
N GLU A 138 -3.90 3.11 -11.48
CA GLU A 138 -4.44 3.01 -10.12
C GLU A 138 -3.71 1.94 -9.30
N ARG A 139 -3.49 0.75 -9.87
CA ARG A 139 -2.76 -0.33 -9.20
C ARG A 139 -1.31 0.07 -8.88
N ILE A 140 -0.62 0.72 -9.81
CA ILE A 140 0.75 1.22 -9.60
C ILE A 140 0.76 2.24 -8.45
N MET A 141 -0.15 3.22 -8.49
CA MET A 141 -0.22 4.27 -7.47
C MET A 141 -0.66 3.74 -6.11
N THR A 142 -1.58 2.78 -6.05
CA THR A 142 -1.99 2.13 -4.81
C THR A 142 -0.82 1.41 -4.14
N GLN A 143 -0.05 0.63 -4.88
CA GLN A 143 1.10 -0.07 -4.32
C GLN A 143 2.24 0.90 -3.95
N LYS A 144 2.43 1.98 -4.71
CA LYS A 144 3.35 3.06 -4.33
C LYS A 144 2.90 3.73 -3.03
N TRP A 145 1.61 4.03 -2.89
CA TRP A 145 1.04 4.61 -1.67
C TRP A 145 1.26 3.72 -0.44
N ILE A 146 1.08 2.40 -0.58
CA ILE A 146 1.36 1.44 0.49
C ILE A 146 2.87 1.45 0.84
N SER A 147 3.76 1.52 -0.15
CA SER A 147 5.21 1.52 0.09
C SER A 147 5.69 2.77 0.84
N THR A 148 5.01 3.90 0.66
CA THR A 148 5.36 5.20 1.27
C THR A 148 4.55 5.51 2.54
N VAL A 149 4.13 4.49 3.28
CA VAL A 149 3.24 4.60 4.45
C VAL A 149 3.70 5.61 5.51
N LEU A 150 5.00 5.84 5.66
CA LEU A 150 5.57 6.82 6.60
C LEU A 150 5.98 8.14 5.92
N VAL A 151 5.82 8.26 4.60
CA VAL A 151 6.18 9.45 3.82
C VAL A 151 4.93 10.10 3.24
N GLY A 152 4.06 10.57 4.12
CA GLY A 152 2.73 11.08 3.75
C GLY A 152 2.74 12.25 2.78
N ILE A 153 3.83 13.03 2.71
CA ILE A 153 3.94 14.15 1.75
C ILE A 153 4.03 13.64 0.31
N GLU A 154 4.80 12.58 0.06
CA GLU A 154 4.92 11.96 -1.27
C GLU A 154 3.58 11.32 -1.68
N ALA A 155 2.95 10.58 -0.78
CA ALA A 155 1.63 10.00 -0.99
C ALA A 155 0.58 11.08 -1.35
N TRP A 156 0.62 12.24 -0.69
CA TRP A 156 -0.26 13.37 -1.00
C TRP A 156 0.03 14.00 -2.36
N CYS A 157 1.31 14.17 -2.71
CA CYS A 157 1.72 14.70 -4.02
C CYS A 157 1.26 13.76 -5.15
N ASP A 158 1.43 12.46 -5.00
CA ASP A 158 0.98 11.48 -5.98
C ASP A 158 -0.55 11.46 -6.12
N TYR A 159 -1.28 11.47 -5.02
CA TYR A 159 -2.74 11.57 -5.05
C TYR A 159 -3.22 12.82 -5.79
N ARG A 160 -2.67 13.99 -5.48
CA ARG A 160 -3.04 15.23 -6.15
C ARG A 160 -2.72 15.25 -7.65
N ARG A 161 -1.68 14.54 -8.04
CA ARG A 161 -1.23 14.47 -9.43
C ARG A 161 -2.00 13.46 -10.27
N THR A 162 -2.40 12.34 -9.66
CA THR A 162 -2.96 11.19 -10.38
C THR A 162 -4.44 10.94 -10.07
N GLY A 163 -4.92 11.37 -8.91
CA GLY A 163 -6.23 11.01 -8.37
C GLY A 163 -6.24 9.63 -7.67
N TYR A 164 -5.12 8.91 -7.65
CA TYR A 164 -5.04 7.55 -7.12
C TYR A 164 -4.16 7.45 -5.86
N PRO A 165 -4.46 6.48 -4.98
CA PRO A 165 -5.66 5.61 -5.00
C PRO A 165 -6.94 6.43 -4.80
N GLU A 166 -8.06 5.99 -5.36
CA GLU A 166 -9.34 6.64 -5.10
C GLU A 166 -9.64 6.65 -3.60
N MET A 167 -9.90 7.83 -3.07
CA MET A 167 -10.23 8.00 -1.66
C MET A 167 -11.75 8.11 -1.48
N PRO A 168 -12.31 7.46 -0.44
CA PRO A 168 -13.74 7.58 -0.18
C PRO A 168 -14.10 9.03 0.10
N VAL A 169 -15.10 9.55 -0.61
CA VAL A 169 -15.66 10.90 -0.41
C VAL A 169 -16.95 10.76 0.39
N LYS A 170 -17.06 11.48 1.50
CA LYS A 170 -18.32 11.55 2.24
C LYS A 170 -19.35 12.27 1.34
N SER A 171 -20.45 11.59 1.02
CA SER A 171 -21.60 12.26 0.45
C SER A 171 -22.16 13.24 1.47
N LEU A 172 -22.19 14.52 1.12
CA LEU A 172 -22.81 15.57 1.93
C LEU A 172 -24.33 15.37 2.01
#